data_f24eb7b075190334e5b2aec5f704a2c1
#
_entry.id   f24eb7b075190334e5b2aec5f704a2c1
#
_cell.length_a   1.000
_cell.length_b   1.000
_cell.length_c   1.000
_cell.angle_alpha   90.00
_cell.angle_beta   90.00
_cell.angle_gamma   90.00
#
_symmetry.space_group_name_H-M   'P 1'
#
loop_
_entity.id
_entity.type
_entity.pdbx_description
1 polymer ?
#
loop_
_entity_poly.entity_id
_entity_poly.type
_entity_poly.pdbx_seq_one_letter_code
_entity_poly.pdbx_strand_id
1 'polypeptide(L)'
;MNRRQFINRSAAVLAAGSLAHLGLFSGCAAKQNKGRIGIQLYSIKDELAKDFTGSLKKLSEMGYSMVEPYGFTTDDFFGHTMVELSNIVKDMGMSISGSHIWSGISVNDPTDKEWDFWKKVSGYVKSGGGTWAVQSSLPQVETLDDLKRVVYYFNRAAGICKQEGIKFAFHNHTEVFSMVEGELILDYLVKNTDPQLVFFQLDLGHTVNGGGDCVRIIRDFPKRIVLWHASDFDAATRKYTDVGKGSVPYPSLFEMAQSSGLEQLIVEQETQGNIFASCKADFDYLKQFKWTEV
;
A
#
# COMPACT_ATOMS: atom_id res chain seq x y z
N MET A 1 -53.00 -31.67 -37.32
CA MET A 1 -52.42 -30.31 -37.27
C MET A 1 -51.72 -30.05 -38.62
N ASN A 2 -52.13 -29.01 -39.35
CA ASN A 2 -51.70 -28.74 -40.72
C ASN A 2 -50.37 -27.94 -40.68
N ARG A 3 -49.48 -28.15 -41.66
CA ARG A 3 -48.16 -27.54 -41.80
C ARG A 3 -48.16 -26.00 -41.62
N ARG A 4 -49.25 -25.36 -42.03
CA ARG A 4 -49.49 -23.92 -41.88
C ARG A 4 -49.71 -23.48 -40.42
N GLN A 5 -50.34 -24.32 -39.62
CA GLN A 5 -50.57 -24.03 -38.20
C GLN A 5 -49.31 -24.21 -37.36
N PHE A 6 -48.40 -25.10 -37.80
CA PHE A 6 -47.10 -25.29 -37.15
C PHE A 6 -46.18 -24.08 -37.40
N ILE A 7 -46.13 -23.56 -38.63
CA ILE A 7 -45.28 -22.39 -38.97
C ILE A 7 -45.77 -21.15 -38.27
N ASN A 8 -47.07 -20.91 -38.17
CA ASN A 8 -47.61 -19.70 -37.47
C ASN A 8 -47.44 -19.76 -35.94
N ARG A 9 -47.41 -20.95 -35.34
CA ARG A 9 -47.09 -21.08 -33.90
C ARG A 9 -45.61 -20.97 -33.60
N SER A 10 -44.74 -21.40 -34.48
CA SER A 10 -43.30 -21.25 -34.36
C SER A 10 -42.85 -19.79 -34.55
N ALA A 11 -43.51 -19.04 -35.42
CA ALA A 11 -43.23 -17.60 -35.61
C ALA A 11 -43.67 -16.73 -34.40
N ALA A 12 -44.78 -17.11 -33.74
CA ALA A 12 -45.27 -16.41 -32.55
C ALA A 12 -44.36 -16.62 -31.31
N VAL A 13 -43.72 -17.79 -31.20
CA VAL A 13 -42.79 -18.08 -30.10
C VAL A 13 -41.43 -17.39 -30.31
N LEU A 14 -40.98 -17.19 -31.55
CA LEU A 14 -39.78 -16.46 -31.86
C LEU A 14 -39.92 -14.94 -31.69
N ALA A 15 -41.13 -14.39 -31.91
CA ALA A 15 -41.39 -12.96 -31.70
C ALA A 15 -41.55 -12.58 -30.21
N ALA A 16 -42.00 -13.49 -29.35
CA ALA A 16 -42.11 -13.30 -27.92
C ALA A 16 -40.77 -13.47 -27.18
N GLY A 17 -39.83 -14.25 -27.73
CA GLY A 17 -38.48 -14.46 -27.16
C GLY A 17 -37.52 -13.32 -27.43
N SER A 18 -37.76 -12.49 -28.45
CA SER A 18 -36.84 -11.40 -28.85
C SER A 18 -37.10 -10.07 -28.15
N LEU A 19 -38.24 -9.91 -27.46
CA LEU A 19 -38.58 -8.70 -26.71
C LEU A 19 -38.25 -8.79 -25.19
N ALA A 20 -37.93 -9.98 -24.69
CA ALA A 20 -37.54 -10.19 -23.30
C ALA A 20 -36.03 -10.05 -23.06
N HIS A 21 -35.20 -9.87 -24.08
CA HIS A 21 -33.75 -9.72 -23.97
C HIS A 21 -33.21 -8.29 -24.17
N LEU A 22 -34.11 -7.31 -24.36
CA LEU A 22 -33.74 -5.89 -24.54
C LEU A 22 -33.91 -5.05 -23.26
N GLY A 23 -34.16 -5.66 -22.12
CA GLY A 23 -34.47 -4.96 -20.87
C GLY A 23 -33.51 -5.22 -19.69
N LEU A 24 -32.42 -5.97 -19.86
CA LEU A 24 -31.50 -6.29 -18.74
C LEU A 24 -30.00 -6.08 -19.05
N PHE A 25 -29.68 -5.27 -20.04
CA PHE A 25 -28.40 -4.54 -19.99
C PHE A 25 -28.65 -3.18 -19.34
N SER A 26 -29.19 -3.16 -18.13
CA SER A 26 -28.77 -2.20 -17.14
C SER A 26 -27.31 -2.49 -16.94
N GLY A 27 -26.45 -1.76 -17.66
CA GLY A 27 -25.04 -1.73 -17.39
C GLY A 27 -24.90 -1.49 -15.87
N CYS A 28 -24.48 -2.49 -15.15
CA CYS A 28 -23.64 -2.24 -14.01
C CYS A 28 -22.46 -1.47 -14.61
N ALA A 29 -22.60 -0.14 -14.70
CA ALA A 29 -21.44 0.71 -14.64
C ALA A 29 -20.76 0.23 -13.36
N ALA A 30 -19.69 -0.54 -13.51
CA ALA A 30 -18.80 -0.84 -12.41
C ALA A 30 -18.59 0.54 -11.79
N LYS A 31 -19.05 0.73 -10.54
CA LYS A 31 -18.67 1.91 -9.77
C LYS A 31 -17.16 1.87 -9.87
N GLN A 32 -16.57 2.78 -10.65
CA GLN A 32 -15.14 2.98 -10.60
C GLN A 32 -14.87 3.25 -9.14
N ASN A 33 -14.29 2.26 -8.46
CA ASN A 33 -13.90 2.44 -7.08
C ASN A 33 -12.89 3.58 -7.12
N LYS A 34 -13.32 4.73 -6.62
CA LYS A 34 -12.43 5.86 -6.45
C LYS A 34 -11.35 5.38 -5.49
N GLY A 35 -10.08 5.50 -5.88
CA GLY A 35 -8.98 5.02 -5.05
C GLY A 35 -9.08 5.57 -3.63
N ARG A 36 -8.88 4.70 -2.67
CA ARG A 36 -8.95 5.03 -1.24
C ARG A 36 -7.62 5.60 -0.78
N ILE A 37 -7.68 6.62 0.07
CA ILE A 37 -6.49 7.23 0.67
C ILE A 37 -6.38 6.75 2.12
N GLY A 38 -5.25 6.13 2.43
CA GLY A 38 -4.88 5.73 3.78
C GLY A 38 -3.91 6.70 4.44
N ILE A 39 -3.60 6.43 5.71
CA ILE A 39 -2.57 7.16 6.45
C ILE A 39 -1.75 6.20 7.32
N GLN A 40 -0.43 6.39 7.33
CA GLN A 40 0.50 5.73 8.23
C GLN A 40 0.36 6.35 9.63
N LEU A 41 0.03 5.52 10.62
CA LEU A 41 -0.25 5.99 11.98
C LEU A 41 0.99 6.52 12.72
N TYR A 42 2.19 6.20 12.24
CA TYR A 42 3.43 6.79 12.75
C TYR A 42 3.44 8.31 12.62
N SER A 43 2.83 8.86 11.57
CA SER A 43 2.69 10.30 11.35
C SER A 43 2.05 11.04 12.52
N ILE A 44 1.14 10.38 13.23
CA ILE A 44 0.39 10.97 14.35
C ILE A 44 0.65 10.28 15.69
N LYS A 45 1.78 9.58 15.82
CA LYS A 45 2.10 8.77 17.01
C LYS A 45 1.98 9.51 18.33
N ASP A 46 2.42 10.77 18.37
CA ASP A 46 2.38 11.59 19.57
C ASP A 46 0.94 12.01 19.93
N GLU A 47 0.08 12.16 18.96
CA GLU A 47 -1.33 12.47 19.15
C GLU A 47 -2.13 11.22 19.55
N LEU A 48 -1.79 10.04 18.99
CA LEU A 48 -2.34 8.75 19.42
C LEU A 48 -2.03 8.47 20.89
N ALA A 49 -0.82 8.79 21.33
CA ALA A 49 -0.42 8.62 22.73
C ALA A 49 -1.21 9.52 23.71
N LYS A 50 -1.68 10.68 23.25
CA LYS A 50 -2.49 11.63 24.05
C LYS A 50 -3.96 11.27 24.07
N ASP A 51 -4.52 10.96 22.90
CA ASP A 51 -5.95 10.65 22.71
C ASP A 51 -6.09 9.70 21.50
N PHE A 52 -6.03 8.41 21.77
CA PHE A 52 -6.06 7.38 20.73
C PHE A 52 -7.31 7.44 19.86
N THR A 53 -8.48 7.35 20.49
CA THR A 53 -9.76 7.32 19.79
C THR A 53 -10.10 8.66 19.12
N GLY A 54 -9.86 9.77 19.80
CA GLY A 54 -10.08 11.10 19.23
C GLY A 54 -9.18 11.41 18.05
N SER A 55 -7.93 10.92 18.05
CA SER A 55 -7.00 11.06 16.93
C SER A 55 -7.47 10.26 15.71
N LEU A 56 -7.87 9.01 15.88
CA LEU A 56 -8.43 8.20 14.79
C LEU A 56 -9.73 8.79 14.23
N LYS A 57 -10.60 9.32 15.10
CA LYS A 57 -11.82 9.98 14.67
C LYS A 57 -11.55 11.21 13.79
N LYS A 58 -10.55 12.04 14.16
CA LYS A 58 -10.14 13.18 13.32
C LYS A 58 -9.68 12.75 11.92
N LEU A 59 -8.93 11.65 11.80
CA LEU A 59 -8.52 11.13 10.50
C LEU A 59 -9.73 10.70 9.65
N SER A 60 -10.68 9.98 10.25
CA SER A 60 -11.93 9.60 9.56
C SER A 60 -12.72 10.82 9.11
N GLU A 61 -12.86 11.84 9.96
CA GLU A 61 -13.55 13.10 9.62
C GLU A 61 -12.86 13.89 8.50
N MET A 62 -11.54 13.76 8.33
CA MET A 62 -10.79 14.31 7.20
C MET A 62 -11.08 13.60 5.89
N GLY A 63 -11.54 12.34 5.94
CA GLY A 63 -11.87 11.52 4.79
C GLY A 63 -10.93 10.32 4.56
N TYR A 64 -9.94 10.10 5.40
CA TYR A 64 -9.12 8.89 5.33
C TYR A 64 -9.99 7.64 5.50
N SER A 65 -9.75 6.63 4.69
CA SER A 65 -10.56 5.40 4.68
C SER A 65 -9.78 4.15 5.05
N MET A 66 -8.47 4.30 5.23
CA MET A 66 -7.57 3.24 5.68
C MET A 66 -6.55 3.79 6.66
N VAL A 67 -6.08 2.94 7.55
CA VAL A 67 -4.94 3.21 8.43
C VAL A 67 -3.89 2.12 8.27
N GLU A 68 -2.63 2.49 8.39
CA GLU A 68 -1.50 1.58 8.43
C GLU A 68 -0.82 1.70 9.80
N PRO A 69 -1.01 0.75 10.73
CA PRO A 69 -0.26 0.70 11.98
C PRO A 69 1.21 0.36 11.76
N TYR A 70 2.04 0.51 12.79
CA TYR A 70 3.49 0.36 12.71
C TYR A 70 4.07 -0.32 13.96
N GLY A 71 5.33 -0.76 13.85
CA GLY A 71 6.13 -1.20 14.99
C GLY A 71 5.65 -2.50 15.64
N PHE A 72 4.97 -3.35 14.88
CA PHE A 72 4.36 -4.55 15.39
C PHE A 72 5.41 -5.59 15.74
N THR A 73 5.78 -5.64 17.03
CA THR A 73 6.65 -6.67 17.60
C THR A 73 5.94 -7.47 18.68
N THR A 74 4.83 -6.95 19.19
CA THR A 74 3.99 -7.52 20.25
C THR A 74 2.51 -7.44 19.88
N ASP A 75 1.64 -8.01 20.69
CA ASP A 75 0.19 -8.05 20.48
C ASP A 75 -0.51 -6.74 20.88
N ASP A 76 0.24 -5.65 21.02
CA ASP A 76 -0.22 -4.40 21.59
C ASP A 76 0.16 -3.21 20.71
N PHE A 77 -0.84 -2.48 20.25
CA PHE A 77 -0.71 -1.19 19.59
C PHE A 77 -1.46 -0.13 20.41
N PHE A 78 -0.74 0.63 21.24
CA PHE A 78 -1.31 1.58 22.20
C PHE A 78 -2.35 0.95 23.14
N GLY A 79 -2.10 -0.24 23.66
CA GLY A 79 -3.00 -0.97 24.56
C GLY A 79 -4.11 -1.75 23.85
N HIS A 80 -4.09 -1.85 22.52
CA HIS A 80 -5.10 -2.54 21.73
C HIS A 80 -4.48 -3.67 20.91
N THR A 81 -5.15 -4.81 20.88
CA THR A 81 -4.84 -5.87 19.91
C THR A 81 -5.19 -5.42 18.49
N MET A 82 -4.66 -6.09 17.48
CA MET A 82 -4.99 -5.77 16.08
C MET A 82 -6.50 -5.92 15.78
N VAL A 83 -7.16 -6.87 16.44
CA VAL A 83 -8.63 -7.08 16.32
C VAL A 83 -9.39 -5.90 16.92
N GLU A 84 -8.99 -5.44 18.10
CA GLU A 84 -9.61 -4.26 18.74
C GLU A 84 -9.38 -3.01 17.93
N LEU A 85 -8.16 -2.76 17.44
CA LEU A 85 -7.87 -1.64 16.52
C LEU A 85 -8.77 -1.72 15.28
N SER A 86 -8.88 -2.91 14.67
CA SER A 86 -9.73 -3.12 13.50
C SER A 86 -11.19 -2.75 13.78
N ASN A 87 -11.73 -3.16 14.91
CA ASN A 87 -13.10 -2.81 15.29
C ASN A 87 -13.26 -1.30 15.50
N ILE A 88 -12.33 -0.66 16.22
CA ILE A 88 -12.35 0.79 16.47
C ILE A 88 -12.36 1.57 15.14
N VAL A 89 -11.46 1.27 14.21
CA VAL A 89 -11.38 1.99 12.93
C VAL A 89 -12.57 1.68 12.01
N LYS A 90 -13.11 0.47 12.08
CA LYS A 90 -14.30 0.05 11.32
C LYS A 90 -15.54 0.82 11.76
N ASP A 91 -15.72 1.03 13.05
CA ASP A 91 -16.83 1.84 13.60
C ASP A 91 -16.76 3.31 13.14
N MET A 92 -15.57 3.76 12.73
CA MET A 92 -15.33 5.09 12.14
C MET A 92 -15.35 5.08 10.59
N GLY A 93 -15.70 3.95 9.96
CA GLY A 93 -15.76 3.82 8.49
C GLY A 93 -14.42 3.63 7.80
N MET A 94 -13.36 3.31 8.55
CA MET A 94 -12.03 3.01 8.04
C MET A 94 -11.71 1.51 8.07
N SER A 95 -10.60 1.10 7.46
CA SER A 95 -10.08 -0.26 7.50
C SER A 95 -8.57 -0.26 7.74
N ILE A 96 -8.02 -1.39 8.15
CA ILE A 96 -6.57 -1.60 8.20
C ILE A 96 -6.09 -2.00 6.80
N SER A 97 -5.08 -1.32 6.26
CA SER A 97 -4.45 -1.61 4.96
C SER A 97 -3.45 -2.77 5.07
N GLY A 98 -2.57 -2.68 6.01
CA GLY A 98 -1.46 -3.56 6.33
C GLY A 98 -0.82 -3.12 7.62
N SER A 99 0.45 -3.43 7.83
CA SER A 99 1.22 -2.89 8.96
C SER A 99 2.70 -2.77 8.59
N HIS A 100 3.34 -1.68 9.01
CA HIS A 100 4.80 -1.60 9.07
C HIS A 100 5.34 -2.54 10.14
N ILE A 101 6.33 -3.32 9.75
CA ILE A 101 6.97 -4.33 10.58
C ILE A 101 8.43 -3.93 10.76
N TRP A 102 8.85 -3.79 12.00
CA TRP A 102 10.24 -3.61 12.36
C TRP A 102 10.85 -4.94 12.78
N SER A 103 11.18 -5.78 11.82
CA SER A 103 12.02 -6.92 12.11
C SER A 103 13.48 -6.47 12.14
N GLY A 104 14.18 -6.79 13.20
CA GLY A 104 15.64 -6.74 13.16
C GLY A 104 16.14 -7.78 12.17
N ILE A 105 16.39 -7.39 10.93
CA ILE A 105 16.90 -8.33 9.92
C ILE A 105 18.31 -8.76 10.31
N SER A 106 18.47 -10.00 10.75
CA SER A 106 19.76 -10.61 10.78
C SER A 106 20.06 -11.22 9.41
N VAL A 107 20.79 -10.48 8.57
CA VAL A 107 21.20 -10.99 7.25
C VAL A 107 22.32 -12.04 7.37
N ASN A 108 23.00 -12.13 8.52
CA ASN A 108 24.17 -12.97 8.66
C ASN A 108 23.86 -14.42 8.96
N ASP A 109 22.79 -14.74 9.70
CA ASP A 109 22.30 -16.11 9.92
C ASP A 109 20.88 -16.04 10.47
N PRO A 110 19.84 -15.91 9.61
CA PRO A 110 18.47 -15.89 10.06
C PRO A 110 18.10 -17.25 10.67
N THR A 111 17.68 -17.23 11.91
CA THR A 111 17.30 -18.41 12.68
C THR A 111 15.82 -18.76 12.48
N ASP A 112 15.39 -19.93 12.98
CA ASP A 112 13.96 -20.29 12.97
C ASP A 112 13.09 -19.25 13.68
N LYS A 113 13.66 -18.49 14.64
CA LYS A 113 12.95 -17.42 15.35
C LYS A 113 12.48 -16.27 14.45
N GLU A 114 13.31 -15.89 13.46
CA GLU A 114 12.92 -14.88 12.48
C GLU A 114 11.79 -15.37 11.56
N TRP A 115 11.82 -16.66 11.21
CA TRP A 115 10.76 -17.23 10.38
C TRP A 115 9.45 -17.40 11.14
N ASP A 116 9.52 -17.82 12.40
CA ASP A 116 8.34 -17.85 13.29
C ASP A 116 7.80 -16.46 13.59
N PHE A 117 8.67 -15.44 13.66
CA PHE A 117 8.25 -14.05 13.74
C PHE A 117 7.39 -13.65 12.52
N TRP A 118 7.80 -13.97 11.29
CA TRP A 118 7.03 -13.65 10.09
C TRP A 118 5.69 -14.37 10.03
N LYS A 119 5.59 -15.61 10.52
CA LYS A 119 4.30 -16.30 10.68
C LYS A 119 3.39 -15.55 11.68
N LYS A 120 3.96 -15.20 12.82
CA LYS A 120 3.23 -14.48 13.87
C LYS A 120 2.70 -13.14 13.35
N VAL A 121 3.55 -12.34 12.75
CA VAL A 121 3.21 -11.04 12.17
C VAL A 121 2.12 -11.17 11.11
N SER A 122 2.23 -12.15 10.21
CA SER A 122 1.21 -12.40 9.19
C SER A 122 -0.16 -12.72 9.81
N GLY A 123 -0.17 -13.56 10.86
CA GLY A 123 -1.39 -13.85 11.64
C GLY A 123 -2.01 -12.59 12.25
N TYR A 124 -1.18 -11.68 12.74
CA TYR A 124 -1.60 -10.40 13.27
C TYR A 124 -2.25 -9.51 12.23
N VAL A 125 -1.55 -9.22 11.15
CA VAL A 125 -2.07 -8.39 10.05
C VAL A 125 -3.40 -8.94 9.56
N LYS A 126 -3.48 -10.25 9.39
CA LYS A 126 -4.70 -10.95 8.96
C LYS A 126 -5.84 -10.81 9.96
N SER A 127 -5.57 -10.89 11.27
CA SER A 127 -6.58 -10.77 12.31
C SER A 127 -7.27 -9.40 12.32
N GLY A 128 -6.58 -8.34 11.90
CA GLY A 128 -7.11 -7.00 11.71
C GLY A 128 -7.78 -6.77 10.36
N GLY A 129 -7.76 -7.75 9.45
CA GLY A 129 -8.28 -7.59 8.09
C GLY A 129 -7.31 -6.88 7.14
N GLY A 130 -6.06 -6.64 7.55
CA GLY A 130 -5.00 -6.12 6.71
C GLY A 130 -4.53 -7.14 5.68
N THR A 131 -3.92 -6.66 4.60
CA THR A 131 -3.47 -7.50 3.48
C THR A 131 -1.96 -7.46 3.26
N TRP A 132 -1.26 -6.51 3.87
CA TRP A 132 0.16 -6.26 3.65
C TRP A 132 0.96 -6.29 4.95
N ALA A 133 2.02 -7.09 4.98
CA ALA A 133 3.09 -7.00 5.97
C ALA A 133 4.27 -6.27 5.31
N VAL A 134 4.57 -5.08 5.78
CA VAL A 134 5.53 -4.18 5.14
C VAL A 134 6.79 -4.08 6.00
N GLN A 135 7.90 -4.66 5.51
CA GLN A 135 9.22 -4.48 6.13
C GLN A 135 9.67 -3.03 5.94
N SER A 136 9.81 -2.28 7.03
CA SER A 136 10.12 -0.85 7.01
C SER A 136 11.58 -0.51 7.38
N SER A 137 12.46 -1.49 7.42
CA SER A 137 13.87 -1.26 7.69
C SER A 137 14.77 -2.12 6.80
N LEU A 138 15.91 -1.57 6.42
CA LEU A 138 16.98 -2.27 5.76
C LEU A 138 18.16 -2.39 6.73
N PRO A 139 18.81 -3.57 6.84
CA PRO A 139 20.07 -3.66 7.58
C PRO A 139 21.16 -2.87 6.87
N GLN A 140 22.24 -2.54 7.58
CA GLN A 140 23.41 -1.97 6.94
C GLN A 140 23.94 -2.92 5.88
N VAL A 141 24.10 -2.43 4.65
CA VAL A 141 24.65 -3.16 3.51
C VAL A 141 25.88 -2.43 2.99
N GLU A 142 26.98 -3.14 2.85
CA GLU A 142 28.28 -2.62 2.42
C GLU A 142 28.82 -3.34 1.18
N THR A 143 28.32 -4.55 0.94
CA THR A 143 28.80 -5.42 -0.13
C THR A 143 27.64 -6.00 -0.94
N LEU A 144 27.91 -6.47 -2.17
CA LEU A 144 26.93 -7.25 -2.95
C LEU A 144 26.50 -8.53 -2.24
N ASP A 145 27.36 -9.11 -1.42
CA ASP A 145 27.00 -10.31 -0.65
C ASP A 145 25.98 -9.97 0.45
N ASP A 146 26.02 -8.78 1.04
CA ASP A 146 24.96 -8.32 1.96
C ASP A 146 23.64 -8.16 1.22
N LEU A 147 23.65 -7.57 0.01
CA LEU A 147 22.45 -7.46 -0.81
C LEU A 147 21.86 -8.81 -1.19
N LYS A 148 22.69 -9.80 -1.54
CA LYS A 148 22.22 -11.18 -1.80
C LYS A 148 21.55 -11.80 -0.58
N ARG A 149 22.05 -11.54 0.62
CA ARG A 149 21.44 -12.01 1.88
C ARG A 149 20.10 -11.33 2.12
N VAL A 150 19.98 -10.02 1.88
CA VAL A 150 18.70 -9.30 1.96
C VAL A 150 17.70 -9.87 0.95
N VAL A 151 18.09 -10.11 -0.29
CA VAL A 151 17.24 -10.75 -1.31
C VAL A 151 16.74 -12.12 -0.84
N TYR A 152 17.63 -12.96 -0.31
CA TYR A 152 17.26 -14.27 0.25
C TYR A 152 16.24 -14.10 1.40
N TYR A 153 16.52 -13.17 2.32
CA TYR A 153 15.64 -12.90 3.45
C TYR A 153 14.24 -12.45 3.00
N PHE A 154 14.16 -11.48 2.09
CA PHE A 154 12.88 -10.98 1.58
C PHE A 154 12.08 -12.07 0.87
N ASN A 155 12.71 -12.85 0.00
CA ASN A 155 12.04 -13.95 -0.69
C ASN A 155 11.47 -14.96 0.29
N ARG A 156 12.20 -15.30 1.34
CA ARG A 156 11.76 -16.28 2.35
C ARG A 156 10.65 -15.71 3.24
N ALA A 157 10.78 -14.49 3.73
CA ALA A 157 9.75 -13.81 4.50
C ALA A 157 8.45 -13.68 3.69
N ALA A 158 8.56 -13.26 2.43
CA ALA A 158 7.42 -13.15 1.52
C ALA A 158 6.74 -14.50 1.24
N GLY A 159 7.52 -15.57 1.12
CA GLY A 159 7.00 -16.94 1.00
C GLY A 159 6.17 -17.37 2.22
N ILE A 160 6.63 -17.02 3.42
CA ILE A 160 5.90 -17.28 4.68
C ILE A 160 4.62 -16.43 4.72
N CYS A 161 4.68 -15.13 4.43
CA CYS A 161 3.51 -14.27 4.37
C CYS A 161 2.46 -14.83 3.42
N LYS A 162 2.86 -15.27 2.22
CA LYS A 162 1.96 -15.86 1.23
C LYS A 162 1.27 -17.13 1.76
N GLN A 163 1.97 -18.00 2.47
CA GLN A 163 1.39 -19.21 3.08
C GLN A 163 0.30 -18.85 4.10
N GLU A 164 0.47 -17.75 4.81
CA GLU A 164 -0.51 -17.23 5.77
C GLU A 164 -1.63 -16.41 5.10
N GLY A 165 -1.54 -16.17 3.77
CA GLY A 165 -2.53 -15.42 3.00
C GLY A 165 -2.34 -13.89 3.08
N ILE A 166 -1.13 -13.44 3.38
CA ILE A 166 -0.71 -12.02 3.44
C ILE A 166 0.33 -11.76 2.35
N LYS A 167 0.31 -10.56 1.79
CA LYS A 167 1.34 -10.08 0.86
C LYS A 167 2.49 -9.44 1.63
N PHE A 168 3.71 -9.56 1.09
CA PHE A 168 4.89 -8.91 1.63
C PHE A 168 5.30 -7.72 0.76
N ALA A 169 5.65 -6.61 1.40
CA ALA A 169 6.29 -5.48 0.74
C ALA A 169 7.49 -4.98 1.54
N PHE A 170 8.41 -4.30 0.86
CA PHE A 170 9.48 -3.54 1.47
C PHE A 170 9.23 -2.05 1.27
N HIS A 171 9.30 -1.27 2.36
CA HIS A 171 9.22 0.17 2.37
C HIS A 171 10.64 0.76 2.40
N ASN A 172 10.91 1.74 1.55
CA ASN A 172 12.20 2.39 1.48
C ASN A 172 12.30 3.65 2.33
N HIS A 173 13.47 3.87 2.87
CA HIS A 173 13.98 5.17 3.26
C HIS A 173 15.08 5.64 2.30
N THR A 174 15.88 6.63 2.69
CA THR A 174 16.88 7.25 1.81
C THR A 174 18.08 6.37 1.49
N GLU A 175 18.45 5.42 2.36
CA GLU A 175 19.64 4.57 2.23
C GLU A 175 19.63 3.70 0.98
N VAL A 176 18.46 3.31 0.49
CA VAL A 176 18.35 2.47 -0.71
C VAL A 176 18.75 3.17 -2.00
N PHE A 177 18.94 4.48 -1.97
CA PHE A 177 19.45 5.29 -3.10
C PHE A 177 20.98 5.42 -3.10
N SER A 178 21.65 4.71 -2.21
CA SER A 178 23.12 4.59 -2.20
C SER A 178 23.59 3.49 -3.16
N MET A 179 24.85 3.60 -3.56
CA MET A 179 25.50 2.61 -4.42
C MET A 179 26.34 1.66 -3.58
N VAL A 180 26.26 0.35 -3.90
CA VAL A 180 27.09 -0.70 -3.32
C VAL A 180 27.76 -1.47 -4.45
N GLU A 181 29.08 -1.41 -4.53
CA GLU A 181 29.90 -2.07 -5.57
C GLU A 181 29.39 -1.84 -7.01
N GLY A 182 28.89 -0.62 -7.29
CA GLY A 182 28.40 -0.21 -8.61
C GLY A 182 26.92 -0.48 -8.86
N GLU A 183 26.19 -1.10 -7.93
CA GLU A 183 24.75 -1.35 -8.02
C GLU A 183 23.97 -0.37 -7.13
N LEU A 184 22.87 0.20 -7.62
CA LEU A 184 21.92 0.94 -6.82
C LEU A 184 21.09 -0.02 -5.95
N ILE A 185 21.11 0.16 -4.64
CA ILE A 185 20.48 -0.79 -3.70
C ILE A 185 19.04 -1.11 -4.09
N LEU A 186 18.18 -0.07 -4.28
CA LEU A 186 16.79 -0.29 -4.64
C LEU A 186 16.64 -1.12 -5.92
N ASP A 187 17.35 -0.73 -6.98
CA ASP A 187 17.29 -1.41 -8.27
C ASP A 187 17.71 -2.87 -8.14
N TYR A 188 18.78 -3.12 -7.37
CA TYR A 188 19.26 -4.47 -7.11
C TYR A 188 18.21 -5.32 -6.41
N LEU A 189 17.59 -4.81 -5.35
CA LEU A 189 16.54 -5.50 -4.60
C LEU A 189 15.33 -5.81 -5.51
N VAL A 190 14.86 -4.82 -6.29
CA VAL A 190 13.71 -5.02 -7.19
C VAL A 190 14.00 -6.06 -8.26
N LYS A 191 15.21 -6.05 -8.86
CA LYS A 191 15.58 -6.95 -9.95
C LYS A 191 15.85 -8.39 -9.48
N ASN A 192 16.33 -8.58 -8.26
CA ASN A 192 16.81 -9.88 -7.78
C ASN A 192 15.85 -10.60 -6.82
N THR A 193 14.78 -9.94 -6.33
CA THR A 193 13.74 -10.59 -5.54
C THR A 193 12.66 -11.20 -6.43
N ASP A 194 11.98 -12.26 -5.92
CA ASP A 194 10.90 -12.95 -6.63
C ASP A 194 9.73 -12.00 -6.92
N PRO A 195 9.41 -11.73 -8.20
CA PRO A 195 8.37 -10.78 -8.58
C PRO A 195 6.94 -11.22 -8.25
N GLN A 196 6.73 -12.47 -7.85
CA GLN A 196 5.43 -13.00 -7.43
C GLN A 196 5.24 -13.00 -5.91
N LEU A 197 6.28 -12.67 -5.16
CA LEU A 197 6.30 -12.73 -3.70
C LEU A 197 6.60 -11.37 -3.07
N VAL A 198 7.64 -10.69 -3.56
CA VAL A 198 8.16 -9.45 -2.97
C VAL A 198 7.66 -8.26 -3.76
N PHE A 199 6.96 -7.38 -3.10
CA PHE A 199 6.51 -6.10 -3.63
C PHE A 199 7.20 -4.95 -2.90
N PHE A 200 6.96 -3.72 -3.37
CA PHE A 200 7.59 -2.54 -2.80
C PHE A 200 6.54 -1.47 -2.51
N GLN A 201 6.68 -0.86 -1.35
CA GLN A 201 5.99 0.35 -0.95
C GLN A 201 6.98 1.51 -1.12
N LEU A 202 6.82 2.29 -2.19
CA LEU A 202 7.70 3.41 -2.48
C LEU A 202 7.29 4.62 -1.68
N ASP A 203 8.15 5.06 -0.74
CA ASP A 203 8.02 6.37 -0.15
C ASP A 203 8.58 7.44 -1.09
N LEU A 204 7.68 8.34 -1.53
CA LEU A 204 7.96 9.31 -2.57
C LEU A 204 8.86 10.45 -2.06
N GLY A 205 8.65 10.91 -0.85
CA GLY A 205 9.48 11.95 -0.22
C GLY A 205 10.88 11.45 0.12
N HIS A 206 11.00 10.25 0.71
CA HIS A 206 12.29 9.60 0.94
C HIS A 206 13.03 9.33 -0.38
N THR A 207 12.30 9.00 -1.45
CA THR A 207 12.90 8.84 -2.78
C THR A 207 13.55 10.12 -3.24
N VAL A 208 12.86 11.25 -3.18
CA VAL A 208 13.41 12.56 -3.55
C VAL A 208 14.54 12.99 -2.61
N ASN A 209 14.39 12.79 -1.30
CA ASN A 209 15.42 13.10 -0.31
C ASN A 209 16.72 12.30 -0.54
N GLY A 210 16.59 11.05 -0.94
CA GLY A 210 17.72 10.17 -1.30
C GLY A 210 18.32 10.44 -2.69
N GLY A 211 17.74 11.35 -3.47
CA GLY A 211 18.18 11.66 -4.84
C GLY A 211 17.64 10.68 -5.90
N GLY A 212 16.64 9.89 -5.56
CA GLY A 212 15.97 8.99 -6.49
C GLY A 212 14.96 9.71 -7.39
N ASP A 213 14.59 9.06 -8.50
CA ASP A 213 13.60 9.53 -9.47
C ASP A 213 12.35 8.64 -9.38
N CYS A 214 11.28 9.16 -8.74
CA CYS A 214 10.02 8.46 -8.56
C CYS A 214 9.40 8.02 -9.90
N VAL A 215 9.46 8.89 -10.93
CA VAL A 215 8.90 8.61 -12.27
C VAL A 215 9.64 7.45 -12.92
N ARG A 216 10.99 7.49 -12.90
CA ARG A 216 11.82 6.41 -13.42
C ARG A 216 11.50 5.07 -12.71
N ILE A 217 11.49 5.08 -11.38
CA ILE A 217 11.30 3.86 -10.60
C ILE A 217 9.94 3.21 -10.88
N ILE A 218 8.87 3.99 -10.87
CA ILE A 218 7.51 3.49 -11.11
C ILE A 218 7.35 3.00 -12.56
N ARG A 219 7.94 3.71 -13.53
CA ARG A 219 7.91 3.33 -14.94
C ARG A 219 8.71 2.05 -15.22
N ASP A 220 9.89 1.93 -14.63
CA ASP A 220 10.83 0.84 -14.94
C ASP A 220 10.48 -0.46 -14.20
N PHE A 221 9.71 -0.37 -13.09
CA PHE A 221 9.32 -1.50 -12.27
C PHE A 221 7.79 -1.64 -12.08
N PRO A 222 7.01 -1.67 -13.17
CA PRO A 222 5.55 -1.81 -13.07
C PRO A 222 5.18 -3.13 -12.38
N LYS A 223 4.10 -3.11 -11.60
CA LYS A 223 3.60 -4.25 -10.81
C LYS A 223 4.56 -4.77 -9.71
N ARG A 224 5.66 -4.05 -9.49
CA ARG A 224 6.54 -4.27 -8.34
C ARG A 224 6.34 -3.18 -7.29
N ILE A 225 6.17 -1.93 -7.74
CA ILE A 225 5.90 -0.75 -6.93
C ILE A 225 4.38 -0.58 -6.84
N VAL A 226 3.74 -1.37 -5.99
CA VAL A 226 2.27 -1.45 -5.93
C VAL A 226 1.66 -0.68 -4.75
N LEU A 227 2.49 -0.22 -3.84
CA LEU A 227 2.10 0.61 -2.71
C LEU A 227 2.89 1.93 -2.78
N TRP A 228 2.23 3.03 -2.54
CA TRP A 228 2.91 4.33 -2.44
C TRP A 228 2.68 4.94 -1.06
N HIS A 229 3.77 5.34 -0.40
CA HIS A 229 3.71 6.31 0.68
C HIS A 229 3.78 7.70 0.10
N ALA A 230 2.68 8.44 0.26
CA ALA A 230 2.58 9.82 -0.16
C ALA A 230 3.14 10.71 0.95
N SER A 231 4.41 11.00 0.85
CA SER A 231 5.15 12.01 1.59
C SER A 231 5.77 13.00 0.60
N ASP A 232 6.15 14.18 1.02
CA ASP A 232 6.78 15.14 0.12
C ASP A 232 8.00 15.80 0.75
N PHE A 233 9.01 16.05 -0.07
CA PHE A 233 10.27 16.62 0.31
C PHE A 233 10.65 17.76 -0.65
N ASP A 234 10.92 18.91 -0.11
CA ASP A 234 11.43 20.05 -0.88
C ASP A 234 12.95 19.92 -1.03
N ALA A 235 13.40 19.60 -2.22
CA ALA A 235 14.81 19.41 -2.53
C ALA A 235 15.63 20.71 -2.40
N ALA A 236 15.02 21.88 -2.56
CA ALA A 236 15.70 23.17 -2.44
C ALA A 236 15.95 23.55 -0.98
N THR A 237 14.98 23.34 -0.10
CA THR A 237 15.10 23.65 1.33
C THR A 237 15.60 22.46 2.16
N ARG A 238 15.62 21.25 1.57
CA ARG A 238 15.96 19.97 2.21
C ARG A 238 15.10 19.68 3.45
N LYS A 239 13.78 19.88 3.31
CA LYS A 239 12.80 19.64 4.38
C LYS A 239 11.62 18.86 3.86
N TYR A 240 11.07 18.02 4.73
CA TYR A 240 9.74 17.46 4.50
C TYR A 240 8.69 18.57 4.55
N THR A 241 7.66 18.44 3.73
CA THR A 241 6.59 19.41 3.58
C THR A 241 5.26 18.70 3.35
N ASP A 242 4.16 19.45 3.36
CA ASP A 242 2.86 18.89 3.00
C ASP A 242 2.88 18.38 1.55
N VAL A 243 2.16 17.33 1.29
CA VAL A 243 2.05 16.69 -0.04
C VAL A 243 1.60 17.70 -1.10
N GLY A 244 2.34 17.75 -2.20
CA GLY A 244 2.12 18.69 -3.30
C GLY A 244 2.76 20.06 -3.13
N LYS A 245 3.50 20.27 -2.05
CA LYS A 245 4.28 21.51 -1.82
C LYS A 245 5.79 21.32 -1.96
N GLY A 246 6.24 20.09 -2.16
CA GLY A 246 7.65 19.74 -2.32
C GLY A 246 8.02 19.49 -3.77
N SER A 247 8.94 18.55 -3.95
CA SER A 247 9.53 18.22 -5.26
C SER A 247 9.02 16.91 -5.86
N VAL A 248 8.11 16.19 -5.19
CA VAL A 248 7.52 14.96 -5.73
C VAL A 248 6.57 15.32 -6.88
N PRO A 249 6.75 14.76 -8.08
CA PRO A 249 5.95 15.13 -9.28
C PRO A 249 4.61 14.38 -9.32
N TYR A 250 3.75 14.55 -8.30
CA TYR A 250 2.47 13.85 -8.13
C TYR A 250 1.60 13.78 -9.39
N PRO A 251 1.38 14.88 -10.17
CA PRO A 251 0.57 14.80 -11.38
C PRO A 251 1.07 13.73 -12.35
N SER A 252 2.37 13.69 -12.63
CA SER A 252 2.97 12.68 -13.54
C SER A 252 2.89 11.26 -12.98
N LEU A 253 2.99 11.10 -11.64
CA LEU A 253 2.87 9.79 -11.00
C LEU A 253 1.44 9.25 -11.13
N PHE A 254 0.43 10.08 -10.92
CA PHE A 254 -0.97 9.67 -11.06
C PHE A 254 -1.38 9.33 -12.49
N GLU A 255 -0.74 9.90 -13.51
CA GLU A 255 -0.92 9.48 -14.91
C GLU A 255 -0.50 8.01 -15.12
N MET A 256 0.44 7.52 -14.33
CA MET A 256 0.96 6.14 -14.41
C MET A 256 0.34 5.20 -13.37
N ALA A 257 -0.44 5.68 -12.40
CA ALA A 257 -0.90 4.91 -11.25
C ALA A 257 -1.58 3.58 -11.65
N GLN A 258 -2.47 3.60 -12.65
CA GLN A 258 -3.16 2.40 -13.11
C GLN A 258 -2.21 1.44 -13.85
N SER A 259 -1.37 1.94 -14.74
CA SER A 259 -0.43 1.11 -15.52
C SER A 259 0.69 0.53 -14.66
N SER A 260 1.07 1.22 -13.57
CA SER A 260 2.06 0.74 -12.60
C SER A 260 1.51 -0.38 -11.70
N GLY A 261 0.20 -0.54 -11.61
CA GLY A 261 -0.46 -1.51 -10.74
C GLY A 261 -0.59 -1.02 -9.29
N LEU A 262 -0.79 0.27 -9.07
CA LEU A 262 -0.99 0.84 -7.73
C LEU A 262 -2.20 0.20 -7.04
N GLU A 263 -1.98 -0.45 -5.90
CA GLU A 263 -3.02 -1.06 -5.07
C GLU A 263 -3.44 -0.16 -3.91
N GLN A 264 -2.50 0.54 -3.27
CA GLN A 264 -2.78 1.40 -2.12
C GLN A 264 -1.95 2.68 -2.13
N LEU A 265 -2.58 3.78 -1.73
CA LEU A 265 -1.97 5.09 -1.52
C LEU A 265 -2.14 5.46 -0.04
N ILE A 266 -1.04 5.61 0.67
CA ILE A 266 -0.99 5.85 2.12
C ILE A 266 -0.18 7.11 2.37
N VAL A 267 -0.76 8.09 3.04
CA VAL A 267 -0.03 9.30 3.45
C VAL A 267 0.93 8.96 4.58
N GLU A 268 2.17 9.41 4.47
CA GLU A 268 3.12 9.47 5.57
C GLU A 268 3.59 10.91 5.74
N GLN A 269 3.18 11.56 6.83
CA GLN A 269 3.50 12.95 7.09
C GLN A 269 4.64 13.05 8.11
N GLU A 270 5.70 13.76 7.70
CA GLU A 270 6.92 13.94 8.51
C GLU A 270 7.21 15.38 8.88
N THR A 271 6.29 16.30 8.61
CA THR A 271 6.48 17.70 8.96
C THR A 271 6.37 17.94 10.46
N GLN A 272 7.00 19.03 10.91
CA GLN A 272 6.87 19.49 12.27
C GLN A 272 5.77 20.55 12.38
N GLY A 273 5.06 20.59 13.52
CA GLY A 273 4.02 21.59 13.76
C GLY A 273 2.63 20.98 14.00
N ASN A 274 1.59 21.56 13.40
CA ASN A 274 0.23 21.04 13.54
C ASN A 274 0.01 19.86 12.60
N ILE A 275 0.30 18.65 13.07
CA ILE A 275 0.24 17.43 12.26
C ILE A 275 -1.13 17.19 11.65
N PHE A 276 -2.23 17.46 12.35
CA PHE A 276 -3.57 17.26 11.79
C PHE A 276 -3.90 18.27 10.68
N ALA A 277 -3.35 19.49 10.74
CA ALA A 277 -3.50 20.44 9.65
C ALA A 277 -2.75 19.98 8.41
N SER A 278 -1.54 19.43 8.56
CA SER A 278 -0.78 18.82 7.47
C SER A 278 -1.48 17.59 6.90
N CYS A 279 -1.92 16.64 7.74
CA CYS A 279 -2.69 15.47 7.27
C CYS A 279 -3.94 15.88 6.48
N LYS A 280 -4.63 16.95 6.90
CA LYS A 280 -5.80 17.47 6.18
C LYS A 280 -5.42 18.07 4.82
N ALA A 281 -4.32 18.81 4.77
CA ALA A 281 -3.81 19.39 3.53
C ALA A 281 -3.39 18.31 2.52
N ASP A 282 -2.71 17.27 2.99
CA ASP A 282 -2.29 16.13 2.19
C ASP A 282 -3.49 15.39 1.60
N PHE A 283 -4.48 15.09 2.44
CA PHE A 283 -5.72 14.47 1.96
C PHE A 283 -6.43 15.33 0.91
N ASP A 284 -6.57 16.65 1.17
CA ASP A 284 -7.23 17.58 0.26
C ASP A 284 -6.51 17.70 -1.08
N TYR A 285 -5.18 17.63 -1.09
CA TYR A 285 -4.40 17.62 -2.31
C TYR A 285 -4.56 16.30 -3.06
N LEU A 286 -4.44 15.15 -2.40
CA LEU A 286 -4.47 13.84 -3.05
C LEU A 286 -5.85 13.46 -3.59
N LYS A 287 -6.94 13.86 -2.92
CA LYS A 287 -8.31 13.52 -3.33
C LYS A 287 -8.74 14.12 -4.68
N GLN A 288 -7.98 15.09 -5.23
CA GLN A 288 -8.27 15.67 -6.54
C GLN A 288 -7.86 14.73 -7.69
N PHE A 289 -6.91 13.82 -7.46
CA PHE A 289 -6.49 12.85 -8.45
C PHE A 289 -7.48 11.70 -8.55
N LYS A 290 -7.68 11.24 -9.78
CA LYS A 290 -8.50 10.07 -10.07
C LYS A 290 -7.58 8.89 -10.36
N TRP A 291 -7.69 7.86 -9.59
CA TRP A 291 -7.03 6.59 -9.81
C TRP A 291 -7.95 5.46 -9.36
N THR A 292 -7.70 4.26 -9.82
CA THR A 292 -8.49 3.07 -9.50
C THR A 292 -7.57 2.07 -8.84
N GLU A 293 -7.97 1.55 -7.67
CA GLU A 293 -7.26 0.41 -7.05
C GLU A 293 -7.36 -0.80 -7.99
N VAL A 294 -6.24 -1.50 -8.19
CA VAL A 294 -6.13 -2.69 -9.05
C VAL A 294 -6.52 -3.95 -8.31
#